data_c5113dd9ef47985eacc80e8734ff7fe4
#
_entry.id   c5113dd9ef47985eacc80e8734ff7fe4
#
_cell.length_a   1.000
_cell.length_b   1.000
_cell.length_c   1.000
_cell.angle_alpha   90.00
_cell.angle_beta   90.00
_cell.angle_gamma   90.00
#
_symmetry.space_group_name_H-M   'P 1'
#
loop_
_entity.id
_entity.type
_entity.pdbx_description
1 polymer ?
#
loop_
_entity_poly.entity_id
_entity_poly.type
_entity_poly.pdbx_seq_one_letter_code
_entity_poly.pdbx_strand_id
1 'polypeptide(L)'
;EFYRDGVYDLSGEGKQFNSEGFTDYLADLARSHPIISIEDGLDESDWDGWKMLTDKIGDKVQLVGDDLFVTNTKILKEGIEKGVANSILIKFNQIGSLSETLDAIAMAKAAGYTAVISHRSGETEDTTIADLAVATAAGQIKTGSLCRSDRVAKYNRLLRIEAELAGGAPYRGLAEFFRQ
;
A
#
# COMPACT_ATOMS: atom_id res chain seq x y z
N GLU A 1 0.10 15.79 6.46
CA GLU A 1 -0.13 16.66 7.63
C GLU A 1 1.19 17.13 8.27
N PHE A 2 2.22 16.31 8.29
CA PHE A 2 3.51 16.58 8.95
C PHE A 2 4.56 17.24 8.05
N TYR A 3 4.32 17.31 6.73
CA TYR A 3 5.26 17.88 5.77
C TYR A 3 4.86 19.29 5.34
N ARG A 4 5.76 20.24 5.48
CA ARG A 4 5.60 21.61 4.99
C ARG A 4 6.97 22.21 4.61
N ASP A 5 7.03 22.80 3.44
CA ASP A 5 8.21 23.55 2.97
C ASP A 5 9.55 22.78 3.10
N GLY A 6 9.53 21.48 2.80
CA GLY A 6 10.70 20.61 2.85
C GLY A 6 11.04 20.06 4.26
N VAL A 7 10.14 20.24 5.24
CA VAL A 7 10.36 19.83 6.63
C VAL A 7 9.25 18.87 7.08
N TYR A 8 9.64 17.74 7.62
CA TYR A 8 8.78 16.83 8.38
C TYR A 8 8.75 17.24 9.84
N ASP A 9 7.63 17.79 10.29
CA ASP A 9 7.46 18.30 11.64
C ASP A 9 6.73 17.30 12.53
N LEU A 10 7.48 16.61 13.38
CA LEU A 10 6.96 15.75 14.43
C LEU A 10 6.92 16.52 15.76
N SER A 11 6.21 17.62 15.77
CA SER A 11 6.14 18.54 16.94
C SER A 11 5.67 17.83 18.21
N GLY A 12 4.82 16.80 18.11
CA GLY A 12 4.42 15.96 19.24
C GLY A 12 5.58 15.19 19.89
N GLU A 13 6.67 14.97 19.17
CA GLU A 13 7.91 14.35 19.65
C GLU A 13 9.04 15.38 19.85
N GLY A 14 8.79 16.65 19.54
CA GLY A 14 9.81 17.71 19.56
C GLY A 14 10.90 17.52 18.50
N LYS A 15 10.58 16.90 17.38
CA LYS A 15 11.53 16.57 16.31
C LYS A 15 11.12 17.23 14.99
N GLN A 16 12.13 17.65 14.23
CA GLN A 16 11.97 18.11 12.84
C GLN A 16 13.06 17.49 11.97
N PHE A 17 12.71 17.14 10.74
CA PHE A 17 13.62 16.49 9.81
C PHE A 17 13.48 17.08 8.41
N ASN A 18 14.57 17.13 7.67
CA ASN A 18 14.51 17.18 6.20
C ASN A 18 14.23 15.77 5.65
N SER A 19 14.10 15.62 4.34
CA SER A 19 13.82 14.34 3.67
C SER A 19 14.80 13.24 4.05
N GLU A 20 16.10 13.52 4.04
CA GLU A 20 17.14 12.55 4.41
C GLU A 20 17.02 12.11 5.87
N GLY A 21 16.91 13.08 6.79
CA GLY A 21 16.76 12.79 8.22
C GLY A 21 15.49 12.00 8.55
N PHE A 22 14.37 12.28 7.85
CA PHE A 22 13.14 11.53 8.07
C PHE A 22 13.22 10.13 7.47
N THR A 23 13.90 9.97 6.34
CA THR A 23 14.24 8.65 5.78
C THR A 23 15.07 7.81 6.76
N ASP A 24 16.06 8.42 7.42
CA ASP A 24 16.86 7.76 8.44
C ASP A 24 16.01 7.35 9.65
N TYR A 25 15.14 8.23 10.10
CA TYR A 25 14.21 7.96 11.20
C TYR A 25 13.31 6.75 10.90
N LEU A 26 12.71 6.68 9.71
CA LEU A 26 11.87 5.53 9.30
C LEU A 26 12.68 4.24 9.18
N ALA A 27 13.92 4.32 8.66
CA ALA A 27 14.81 3.19 8.56
C ALA A 27 15.23 2.66 9.95
N ASP A 28 15.46 3.54 10.91
CA ASP A 28 15.76 3.19 12.29
C ASP A 28 14.58 2.53 12.99
N LEU A 29 13.35 3.02 12.75
CA LEU A 29 12.14 2.37 13.23
C LEU A 29 11.99 0.96 12.68
N ALA A 30 12.22 0.78 11.37
CA ALA A 30 12.14 -0.52 10.72
C ALA A 30 13.20 -1.51 11.22
N ARG A 31 14.38 -1.01 11.64
CA ARG A 31 15.43 -1.84 12.23
C ARG A 31 15.16 -2.23 13.69
N SER A 32 14.53 -1.35 14.45
CA SER A 32 14.31 -1.52 15.90
C SER A 32 12.98 -2.20 16.24
N HIS A 33 12.06 -2.27 15.30
CA HIS A 33 10.74 -2.86 15.48
C HIS A 33 10.41 -3.84 14.35
N PRO A 34 9.50 -4.80 14.54
CA PRO A 34 9.13 -5.78 13.52
C PRO A 34 8.22 -5.15 12.43
N ILE A 35 8.68 -4.08 11.79
CA ILE A 35 7.98 -3.38 10.71
C ILE A 35 8.34 -4.05 9.39
N ILE A 36 7.34 -4.54 8.67
CA ILE A 36 7.49 -5.18 7.37
C ILE A 36 6.84 -4.38 6.24
N SER A 37 6.06 -3.36 6.56
CA SER A 37 5.39 -2.52 5.59
C SER A 37 5.21 -1.11 6.14
N ILE A 38 5.42 -0.10 5.31
CA ILE A 38 5.18 1.32 5.58
C ILE A 38 4.33 1.89 4.45
N GLU A 39 3.22 2.51 4.78
CA GLU A 39 2.34 3.20 3.83
C GLU A 39 2.56 4.71 3.95
N ASP A 40 2.74 5.36 2.80
CA ASP A 40 3.00 6.80 2.70
C ASP A 40 4.01 7.30 3.73
N GLY A 41 5.19 6.66 3.75
CA GLY A 41 6.26 7.01 4.68
C GLY A 41 6.77 8.43 4.50
N LEU A 42 6.65 8.98 3.30
CA LEU A 42 7.04 10.34 2.94
C LEU A 42 5.90 11.04 2.21
N ASP A 43 5.98 12.36 2.10
CA ASP A 43 5.00 13.18 1.40
C ASP A 43 4.93 12.83 -0.09
N GLU A 44 3.75 12.92 -0.68
CA GLU A 44 3.48 12.59 -2.09
C GLU A 44 4.29 13.44 -3.08
N SER A 45 4.77 14.60 -2.66
CA SER A 45 5.62 15.50 -3.46
C SER A 45 7.11 15.26 -3.28
N ASP A 46 7.54 14.52 -2.25
CA ASP A 46 8.94 14.29 -1.91
C ASP A 46 9.52 13.04 -2.61
N TRP A 47 9.57 13.06 -3.93
CA TRP A 47 10.04 11.94 -4.73
C TRP A 47 11.51 11.58 -4.50
N ASP A 48 12.35 12.54 -4.20
CA ASP A 48 13.76 12.32 -3.87
C ASP A 48 13.88 11.59 -2.51
N GLY A 49 13.08 11.99 -1.52
CA GLY A 49 12.98 11.30 -0.25
C GLY A 49 12.47 9.86 -0.42
N TRP A 50 11.42 9.66 -1.22
CA TRP A 50 10.91 8.33 -1.54
C TRP A 50 11.97 7.44 -2.19
N LYS A 51 12.77 8.00 -3.11
CA LYS A 51 13.88 7.26 -3.72
C LYS A 51 14.92 6.86 -2.68
N MET A 52 15.33 7.79 -1.81
CA MET A 52 16.27 7.51 -0.72
C MET A 52 15.73 6.42 0.22
N LEU A 53 14.46 6.47 0.59
CA LEU A 53 13.84 5.46 1.46
C LEU A 53 13.82 4.09 0.78
N THR A 54 13.46 4.05 -0.50
CA THR A 54 13.42 2.81 -1.28
C THR A 54 14.79 2.17 -1.38
N ASP A 55 15.82 2.95 -1.67
CA ASP A 55 17.19 2.45 -1.75
C ASP A 55 17.72 1.96 -0.40
N LYS A 56 17.25 2.56 0.70
CA LYS A 56 17.74 2.25 2.05
C LYS A 56 17.12 1.00 2.66
N ILE A 57 15.81 0.78 2.48
CA ILE A 57 15.08 -0.31 3.15
C ILE A 57 14.12 -1.10 2.25
N GLY A 58 13.95 -0.73 0.98
CA GLY A 58 12.99 -1.37 0.09
C GLY A 58 13.26 -2.84 -0.21
N ASP A 59 14.47 -3.34 0.06
CA ASP A 59 14.82 -4.77 -0.01
C ASP A 59 14.23 -5.61 1.13
N LYS A 60 13.83 -4.97 2.23
CA LYS A 60 13.36 -5.64 3.47
C LYS A 60 11.99 -5.18 3.93
N VAL A 61 11.53 -4.03 3.44
CA VAL A 61 10.29 -3.40 3.86
C VAL A 61 9.44 -3.10 2.64
N GLN A 62 8.16 -3.49 2.67
CA GLN A 62 7.20 -3.08 1.68
C GLN A 62 6.92 -1.58 1.85
N LEU A 63 7.14 -0.79 0.82
CA LEU A 63 6.91 0.64 0.78
C LEU A 63 5.71 0.91 -0.13
N VAL A 64 4.56 1.21 0.49
CA VAL A 64 3.28 1.35 -0.19
C VAL A 64 3.02 2.82 -0.50
N GLY A 65 2.84 3.15 -1.77
CA GLY A 65 2.36 4.46 -2.19
C GLY A 65 0.83 4.49 -2.26
N ASP A 66 0.19 5.26 -1.37
CA ASP A 66 -1.24 5.60 -1.42
C ASP A 66 -1.42 6.95 -2.13
N ASP A 67 -1.22 8.05 -1.44
CA ASP A 67 -1.32 9.40 -2.03
C ASP A 67 -0.22 9.66 -3.05
N LEU A 68 0.94 8.99 -2.92
CA LEU A 68 1.99 9.02 -3.92
C LEU A 68 1.53 8.59 -5.31
N PHE A 69 0.71 7.55 -5.43
CA PHE A 69 0.30 6.96 -6.71
C PHE A 69 -1.17 7.18 -7.08
N VAL A 70 -2.03 7.42 -6.10
CA VAL A 70 -3.49 7.65 -6.25
C VAL A 70 -4.18 6.66 -7.20
N THR A 71 -3.73 5.40 -7.24
CA THR A 71 -4.19 4.35 -8.16
C THR A 71 -4.04 4.75 -9.65
N ASN A 72 -3.17 5.70 -9.97
CA ASN A 72 -3.01 6.26 -11.32
C ASN A 72 -1.85 5.58 -12.05
N THR A 73 -2.15 4.96 -13.20
CA THR A 73 -1.16 4.22 -14.02
C THR A 73 -0.01 5.08 -14.53
N LYS A 74 -0.25 6.37 -14.80
CA LYS A 74 0.81 7.27 -15.30
C LYS A 74 1.81 7.60 -14.19
N ILE A 75 1.29 7.90 -12.99
CA ILE A 75 2.14 8.20 -11.83
C ILE A 75 2.87 6.94 -11.37
N LEU A 76 2.16 5.79 -11.33
CA LEU A 76 2.78 4.50 -11.02
C LEU A 76 3.92 4.17 -11.99
N LYS A 77 3.71 4.37 -13.29
CA LYS A 77 4.74 4.16 -14.31
C LYS A 77 5.99 5.01 -14.04
N GLU A 78 5.80 6.28 -13.72
CA GLU A 78 6.90 7.18 -13.35
C GLU A 78 7.65 6.67 -12.11
N GLY A 79 6.92 6.22 -11.08
CA GLY A 79 7.50 5.63 -9.87
C GLY A 79 8.33 4.38 -10.18
N ILE A 80 7.81 3.49 -11.02
CA ILE A 80 8.53 2.29 -11.46
C ILE A 80 9.82 2.66 -12.20
N GLU A 81 9.76 3.60 -13.15
CA GLU A 81 10.92 4.05 -13.93
C GLU A 81 11.98 4.70 -13.05
N LYS A 82 11.60 5.39 -11.99
CA LYS A 82 12.51 6.02 -11.03
C LYS A 82 12.97 5.10 -9.90
N GLY A 83 12.37 3.92 -9.77
CA GLY A 83 12.64 2.99 -8.66
C GLY A 83 12.20 3.55 -7.31
N VAL A 84 10.99 4.12 -7.26
CA VAL A 84 10.36 4.74 -6.10
C VAL A 84 9.26 3.84 -5.57
N ALA A 85 9.27 3.53 -4.26
CA ALA A 85 8.40 2.55 -3.61
C ALA A 85 8.59 1.13 -4.17
N ASN A 86 7.81 0.16 -3.70
CA ASN A 86 7.77 -1.22 -4.21
C ASN A 86 6.37 -1.84 -4.09
N SER A 87 5.38 -1.03 -3.74
CA SER A 87 3.98 -1.43 -3.59
C SER A 87 3.05 -0.25 -3.88
N ILE A 88 1.83 -0.54 -4.31
CA ILE A 88 0.78 0.45 -4.52
C ILE A 88 -0.46 0.12 -3.71
N LEU A 89 -1.07 1.14 -3.11
CA LEU A 89 -2.42 1.02 -2.56
C LEU A 89 -3.46 1.23 -3.67
N ILE A 90 -4.42 0.34 -3.74
CA ILE A 90 -5.45 0.34 -4.79
C ILE A 90 -6.79 0.74 -4.20
N LYS A 91 -7.30 1.87 -4.66
CA LYS A 91 -8.63 2.38 -4.35
C LYS A 91 -9.42 2.55 -5.66
N PHE A 92 -10.24 1.56 -6.03
CA PHE A 92 -10.89 1.51 -7.34
C PHE A 92 -11.79 2.73 -7.63
N ASN A 93 -12.33 3.37 -6.59
CA ASN A 93 -13.13 4.59 -6.73
C ASN A 93 -12.29 5.89 -6.75
N GLN A 94 -10.98 5.82 -6.61
CA GLN A 94 -10.08 6.98 -6.70
C GLN A 94 -9.73 7.26 -8.16
N ILE A 95 -9.35 6.24 -8.92
CA ILE A 95 -9.14 6.36 -10.36
C ILE A 95 -10.48 6.41 -11.13
N GLY A 96 -11.51 5.73 -10.64
CA GLY A 96 -12.89 5.91 -11.06
C GLY A 96 -13.47 4.84 -12.00
N SER A 97 -12.67 3.95 -12.54
CA SER A 97 -13.15 2.79 -13.31
C SER A 97 -12.45 1.49 -12.91
N LEU A 98 -13.16 0.37 -13.04
CA LEU A 98 -12.60 -0.93 -12.75
C LEU A 98 -11.49 -1.30 -13.75
N SER A 99 -11.63 -0.92 -15.01
CA SER A 99 -10.61 -1.19 -16.04
C SER A 99 -9.29 -0.52 -15.70
N GLU A 100 -9.28 0.77 -15.37
CA GLU A 100 -8.05 1.49 -14.96
C GLU A 100 -7.47 0.93 -13.66
N THR A 101 -8.33 0.47 -12.75
CA THR A 101 -7.90 -0.22 -11.52
C THR A 101 -7.17 -1.51 -11.84
N LEU A 102 -7.71 -2.34 -12.72
CA LEU A 102 -7.09 -3.59 -13.16
C LEU A 102 -5.77 -3.33 -13.90
N ASP A 103 -5.72 -2.29 -14.72
CA ASP A 103 -4.49 -1.87 -15.42
C ASP A 103 -3.40 -1.45 -14.42
N ALA A 104 -3.75 -0.71 -13.37
CA ALA A 104 -2.80 -0.34 -12.32
C ALA A 104 -2.26 -1.57 -11.57
N ILE A 105 -3.14 -2.51 -11.20
CA ILE A 105 -2.74 -3.77 -10.54
C ILE A 105 -1.82 -4.59 -11.46
N ALA A 106 -2.19 -4.74 -12.74
CA ALA A 106 -1.40 -5.48 -13.70
C ALA A 106 -0.02 -4.85 -13.93
N MET A 107 0.04 -3.53 -14.05
CA MET A 107 1.30 -2.77 -14.20
C MET A 107 2.20 -2.95 -12.97
N ALA A 108 1.67 -2.80 -11.76
CA ALA A 108 2.42 -3.01 -10.52
C ALA A 108 3.03 -4.42 -10.48
N LYS A 109 2.21 -5.44 -10.74
CA LYS A 109 2.65 -6.84 -10.73
C LYS A 109 3.71 -7.14 -11.79
N ALA A 110 3.57 -6.60 -12.99
CA ALA A 110 4.55 -6.77 -14.07
C ALA A 110 5.91 -6.15 -13.74
N ALA A 111 5.93 -5.12 -12.89
CA ALA A 111 7.14 -4.45 -12.41
C ALA A 111 7.72 -5.07 -11.12
N GLY A 112 7.12 -6.14 -10.58
CA GLY A 112 7.54 -6.74 -9.31
C GLY A 112 7.02 -6.01 -8.06
N TYR A 113 6.17 -4.99 -8.22
CA TYR A 113 5.51 -4.32 -7.10
C TYR A 113 4.39 -5.19 -6.54
N THR A 114 4.14 -5.10 -5.26
CA THR A 114 2.94 -5.64 -4.63
C THR A 114 1.76 -4.67 -4.77
N ALA A 115 0.54 -5.16 -4.56
CA ALA A 115 -0.66 -4.34 -4.56
C ALA A 115 -1.49 -4.64 -3.30
N VAL A 116 -1.93 -3.61 -2.62
CA VAL A 116 -2.81 -3.71 -1.45
C VAL A 116 -4.18 -3.16 -1.83
N ILE A 117 -5.19 -4.00 -1.89
CA ILE A 117 -6.56 -3.55 -2.19
C ILE A 117 -7.13 -2.88 -0.93
N SER A 118 -7.63 -1.66 -1.08
CA SER A 118 -7.98 -0.82 0.07
C SER A 118 -9.42 -0.37 0.08
N HIS A 119 -9.96 -0.28 1.29
CA HIS A 119 -11.17 0.47 1.61
C HIS A 119 -10.94 1.99 1.55
N ARG A 120 -11.98 2.76 1.81
CA ARG A 120 -11.91 4.20 2.10
C ARG A 120 -12.30 4.47 3.55
N SER A 121 -12.01 5.69 4.03
CA SER A 121 -12.46 6.14 5.37
C SER A 121 -13.98 6.14 5.50
N GLY A 122 -14.70 6.61 4.46
CA GLY A 122 -16.13 6.43 4.31
C GLY A 122 -16.42 5.15 3.52
N GLU A 123 -17.14 4.21 4.11
CA GLU A 123 -17.45 2.88 3.54
C GLU A 123 -18.92 2.53 3.70
N THR A 124 -19.33 1.52 2.93
CA THR A 124 -20.62 0.82 3.02
C THR A 124 -20.37 -0.68 3.24
N GLU A 125 -21.44 -1.46 3.31
CA GLU A 125 -21.34 -2.93 3.38
C GLU A 125 -21.09 -3.60 2.01
N ASP A 126 -20.80 -2.83 0.94
CA ASP A 126 -20.35 -3.37 -0.35
C ASP A 126 -19.07 -4.18 -0.17
N THR A 127 -18.98 -5.29 -0.90
CA THR A 127 -17.89 -6.27 -0.75
C THR A 127 -16.97 -6.36 -1.97
N THR A 128 -17.14 -5.52 -2.97
CA THR A 128 -16.41 -5.55 -4.25
C THR A 128 -14.89 -5.64 -4.06
N ILE A 129 -14.33 -4.94 -3.07
CA ILE A 129 -12.89 -4.98 -2.82
C ILE A 129 -12.38 -6.35 -2.36
N ALA A 130 -13.22 -7.16 -1.70
CA ALA A 130 -12.85 -8.51 -1.32
C ALA A 130 -12.77 -9.44 -2.55
N ASP A 131 -13.75 -9.36 -3.45
CA ASP A 131 -13.73 -10.08 -4.71
C ASP A 131 -12.56 -9.62 -5.59
N LEU A 132 -12.29 -8.32 -5.67
CA LEU A 132 -11.17 -7.75 -6.41
C LEU A 132 -9.82 -8.27 -5.90
N ALA A 133 -9.62 -8.29 -4.58
CA ALA A 133 -8.38 -8.76 -3.97
C ALA A 133 -8.06 -10.21 -4.33
N VAL A 134 -9.07 -11.08 -4.29
CA VAL A 134 -8.91 -12.50 -4.63
C VAL A 134 -8.80 -12.70 -6.15
N ALA A 135 -9.70 -12.11 -6.94
CA ALA A 135 -9.73 -12.27 -8.39
C ALA A 135 -8.44 -11.79 -9.08
N THR A 136 -7.81 -10.75 -8.55
CA THR A 136 -6.54 -10.26 -9.07
C THR A 136 -5.31 -10.94 -8.45
N ALA A 137 -5.51 -11.83 -7.47
CA ALA A 137 -4.42 -12.37 -6.66
C ALA A 137 -3.48 -11.25 -6.15
N ALA A 138 -4.06 -10.17 -5.64
CA ALA A 138 -3.30 -9.05 -5.07
C ALA A 138 -2.51 -9.49 -3.83
N GLY A 139 -3.04 -10.46 -3.09
CA GLY A 139 -2.41 -11.07 -1.91
C GLY A 139 -2.63 -10.29 -0.62
N GLN A 140 -3.05 -9.03 -0.72
CA GLN A 140 -3.23 -8.16 0.44
C GLN A 140 -4.52 -7.34 0.32
N ILE A 141 -5.16 -7.12 1.46
CA ILE A 141 -6.33 -6.23 1.58
C ILE A 141 -6.21 -5.39 2.85
N LYS A 142 -6.46 -4.09 2.74
CA LYS A 142 -6.60 -3.14 3.85
C LYS A 142 -8.07 -2.77 3.98
N THR A 143 -8.77 -3.33 4.96
CA THR A 143 -10.23 -3.19 5.06
C THR A 143 -10.74 -2.85 6.45
N GLY A 144 -9.87 -2.34 7.32
CA GLY A 144 -10.24 -1.88 8.66
C GLY A 144 -10.31 -3.00 9.69
N SER A 145 -10.76 -2.62 10.88
CA SER A 145 -10.87 -3.52 12.02
C SER A 145 -12.15 -4.36 11.96
N LEU A 146 -12.20 -5.47 12.69
CA LEU A 146 -13.32 -6.40 12.79
C LEU A 146 -14.44 -5.90 13.72
N CYS A 147 -14.78 -4.63 13.71
CA CYS A 147 -15.71 -4.03 14.66
C CYS A 147 -16.90 -3.29 14.06
N ARG A 148 -16.87 -2.89 12.80
CA ARG A 148 -17.97 -2.21 12.10
C ARG A 148 -18.49 -3.09 10.97
N SER A 149 -19.81 -3.07 10.72
CA SER A 149 -20.44 -3.92 9.70
C SER A 149 -19.93 -3.63 8.29
N ASP A 150 -19.65 -2.37 7.98
CA ASP A 150 -19.04 -1.93 6.71
C ASP A 150 -17.62 -2.49 6.48
N ARG A 151 -16.93 -2.91 7.54
CA ARG A 151 -15.62 -3.59 7.48
C ARG A 151 -15.80 -5.11 7.52
N VAL A 152 -16.59 -5.60 8.47
CA VAL A 152 -16.85 -7.03 8.67
C VAL A 152 -17.48 -7.67 7.44
N ALA A 153 -18.28 -6.94 6.66
CA ALA A 153 -18.85 -7.42 5.41
C ALA A 153 -17.77 -7.96 4.45
N LYS A 154 -16.62 -7.28 4.32
CA LYS A 154 -15.50 -7.70 3.47
C LYS A 154 -14.85 -8.98 3.98
N TYR A 155 -14.62 -9.07 5.30
CA TYR A 155 -14.07 -10.30 5.91
C TYR A 155 -15.02 -11.48 5.72
N ASN A 156 -16.31 -11.28 5.93
CA ASN A 156 -17.31 -12.32 5.69
C ASN A 156 -17.38 -12.73 4.21
N ARG A 157 -17.17 -11.80 3.27
CA ARG A 157 -17.07 -12.12 1.84
C ARG A 157 -15.84 -12.97 1.55
N LEU A 158 -14.69 -12.65 2.12
CA LEU A 158 -13.48 -13.47 1.97
C LEU A 158 -13.68 -14.89 2.48
N LEU A 159 -14.34 -15.08 3.62
CA LEU A 159 -14.68 -16.42 4.14
C LEU A 159 -15.61 -17.21 3.19
N ARG A 160 -16.57 -16.53 2.55
CA ARG A 160 -17.43 -17.16 1.56
C ARG A 160 -16.66 -17.55 0.30
N ILE A 161 -15.78 -16.68 -0.20
CA ILE A 161 -14.91 -16.98 -1.34
C ILE A 161 -14.00 -18.19 -1.03
N GLU A 162 -13.42 -18.25 0.18
CA GLU A 162 -12.62 -19.39 0.62
C GLU A 162 -13.41 -20.69 0.57
N ALA A 163 -14.66 -20.67 1.06
CA ALA A 163 -15.54 -21.83 1.01
C ALA A 163 -15.89 -22.22 -0.44
N GLU A 164 -16.18 -21.25 -1.31
CA GLU A 164 -16.47 -21.46 -2.73
C GLU A 164 -15.29 -22.07 -3.49
N LEU A 165 -14.05 -21.68 -3.14
CA LEU A 165 -12.82 -22.18 -3.75
C LEU A 165 -12.36 -23.54 -3.20
N ALA A 166 -13.04 -24.08 -2.19
CA ALA A 166 -12.81 -25.42 -1.65
C ALA A 166 -11.33 -25.79 -1.40
N GLY A 167 -10.57 -24.87 -0.81
CA GLY A 167 -9.14 -25.04 -0.54
C GLY A 167 -8.20 -24.64 -1.68
N GLY A 168 -8.72 -24.15 -2.80
CA GLY A 168 -7.92 -23.64 -3.92
C GLY A 168 -7.28 -22.27 -3.70
N ALA A 169 -7.47 -21.65 -2.52
CA ALA A 169 -6.92 -20.34 -2.14
C ALA A 169 -5.94 -20.48 -0.94
N PRO A 170 -4.66 -20.80 -1.18
CA PRO A 170 -3.70 -20.93 -0.11
C PRO A 170 -3.35 -19.56 0.52
N TYR A 171 -3.28 -19.52 1.85
CA TYR A 171 -2.73 -18.37 2.57
C TYR A 171 -1.20 -18.46 2.59
N ARG A 172 -0.53 -17.49 1.95
CA ARG A 172 0.93 -17.50 1.80
C ARG A 172 1.67 -16.61 2.82
N GLY A 173 0.92 -15.90 3.67
CA GLY A 173 1.48 -15.10 4.76
C GLY A 173 2.51 -14.07 4.28
N LEU A 174 3.72 -14.10 4.83
CA LEU A 174 4.78 -13.13 4.53
C LEU A 174 5.24 -13.14 3.06
N ALA A 175 5.02 -14.22 2.32
CA ALA A 175 5.36 -14.28 0.90
C ALA A 175 4.53 -13.31 0.03
N GLU A 176 3.46 -12.74 0.56
CA GLU A 176 2.67 -11.71 -0.14
C GLU A 176 3.30 -10.31 -0.08
N PHE A 177 4.22 -10.07 0.85
CA PHE A 177 4.89 -8.76 1.00
C PHE A 177 6.11 -8.61 0.08
N PHE A 178 6.73 -9.72 -0.29
CA PHE A 178 7.97 -9.72 -1.08
C PHE A 178 7.79 -10.66 -2.26
N ARG A 179 7.52 -10.10 -3.43
CA ARG A 179 7.49 -10.90 -4.66
C ARG A 179 8.92 -11.11 -5.16
N GLN A 180 9.29 -12.37 -5.26
CA GLN A 180 10.50 -12.81 -5.97
C GLN A 180 10.25 -12.84 -7.47
#